data_56b7bb0b112d88b51f57f13c975d5ce6
#
_entry.id   56b7bb0b112d88b51f57f13c975d5ce6
#
_cell.length_a   1.000
_cell.length_b   1.000
_cell.length_c   1.000
_cell.angle_alpha   90.00
_cell.angle_beta   90.00
_cell.angle_gamma   90.00
#
_symmetry.space_group_name_H-M   'P 1'
#
loop_
_entity.id
_entity.type
_entity.pdbx_description
1 polymer ?
#
loop_
_entity_poly.entity_id
_entity_poly.type
_entity_poly.pdbx_seq_one_letter_code
_entity_poly.pdbx_strand_id
1 'polypeptide(L)'
;MAAGMAELLQCLPKKHKDRARIMEGYLKMMESLKKYQNPEGLWNQLIDKSDCWTETSGSAMFTFAFIKGVQNGWLDAEAYAPATRKAWMALVPYLNEKNQVGNVCVGTNKKNSKQYYYDRPCRTGDFHGQGPYLWCAAALMEK
;
A
#
# COMPACT_ATOMS: atom_id res chain seq x y z
N MET A 1 3.13 -6.70 4.40
CA MET A 1 3.88 -6.21 5.60
C MET A 1 3.44 -4.80 6.01
N ALA A 2 3.44 -3.79 5.13
CA ALA A 2 3.09 -2.40 5.49
C ALA A 2 1.74 -2.26 6.20
N ALA A 3 0.65 -2.74 5.60
CA ALA A 3 -0.69 -2.73 6.21
C ALA A 3 -0.73 -3.48 7.55
N GLY A 4 -0.10 -4.68 7.62
CA GLY A 4 -0.07 -5.45 8.87
C GLY A 4 0.70 -4.75 10.00
N MET A 5 1.76 -3.98 9.69
CA MET A 5 2.45 -3.18 10.72
C MET A 5 1.59 -2.00 11.19
N ALA A 6 0.85 -1.36 10.29
CA ALA A 6 -0.07 -0.28 10.64
C ALA A 6 -1.18 -0.79 11.57
N GLU A 7 -1.82 -1.91 11.22
CA GLU A 7 -2.83 -2.56 12.08
C GLU A 7 -2.26 -2.99 13.43
N LEU A 8 -1.09 -3.65 13.42
CA LEU A 8 -0.44 -4.06 14.66
C LEU A 8 -0.16 -2.86 15.57
N LEU A 9 0.37 -1.77 15.05
CA LEU A 9 0.64 -0.55 15.82
C LEU A 9 -0.63 0.11 16.36
N GLN A 10 -1.76 -0.02 15.66
CA GLN A 10 -3.04 0.49 16.15
C GLN A 10 -3.56 -0.33 17.34
N CYS A 11 -3.45 -1.66 17.29
CA CYS A 11 -3.94 -2.56 18.31
C CYS A 11 -2.97 -2.75 19.49
N LEU A 12 -1.67 -2.58 19.27
CA LEU A 12 -0.64 -2.86 20.28
C LEU A 12 -0.65 -1.79 21.38
N PRO A 13 -0.68 -2.18 22.66
CA PRO A 13 -0.62 -1.22 23.77
C PRO A 13 0.56 -0.26 23.66
N LYS A 14 0.35 1.02 24.01
CA LYS A 14 1.39 2.06 23.89
C LYS A 14 2.67 1.71 24.67
N LYS A 15 2.56 0.98 25.77
CA LYS A 15 3.68 0.57 26.64
C LYS A 15 4.24 -0.83 26.30
N HIS A 16 3.79 -1.47 25.19
CA HIS A 16 4.32 -2.78 24.81
C HIS A 16 5.82 -2.71 24.50
N LYS A 17 6.60 -3.65 25.04
CA LYS A 17 8.07 -3.66 24.96
C LYS A 17 8.63 -3.58 23.54
N ASP A 18 7.95 -4.18 22.57
CA ASP A 18 8.40 -4.23 21.18
C ASP A 18 7.83 -3.09 20.30
N ARG A 19 6.95 -2.23 20.86
CA ARG A 19 6.28 -1.18 20.09
C ARG A 19 7.27 -0.22 19.41
N ALA A 20 8.30 0.21 20.13
CA ALA A 20 9.31 1.12 19.58
C ALA A 20 10.02 0.52 18.37
N ARG A 21 10.44 -0.73 18.45
CA ARG A 21 11.10 -1.46 17.36
C ARG A 21 10.19 -1.63 16.14
N ILE A 22 8.90 -1.92 16.36
CA ILE A 22 7.91 -2.06 15.28
C ILE A 22 7.67 -0.70 14.62
N MET A 23 7.55 0.36 15.42
CA MET A 23 7.39 1.72 14.90
C MET A 23 8.59 2.16 14.06
N GLU A 24 9.81 1.90 14.52
CA GLU A 24 11.02 2.20 13.74
C GLU A 24 11.00 1.49 12.37
N GLY A 25 10.67 0.20 12.36
CA GLY A 25 10.55 -0.57 11.11
C GLY A 25 9.45 -0.03 10.19
N TYR A 26 8.31 0.34 10.77
CA TYR A 26 7.22 0.98 10.04
C TYR A 26 7.67 2.31 9.40
N LEU A 27 8.28 3.21 10.15
CA LEU A 27 8.73 4.53 9.65
C LEU A 27 9.75 4.39 8.52
N LYS A 28 10.75 3.51 8.66
CA LYS A 28 11.73 3.21 7.59
C LYS A 28 11.04 2.68 6.32
N MET A 29 10.03 1.83 6.48
CA MET A 29 9.26 1.32 5.35
C MET A 29 8.45 2.43 4.68
N MET A 30 7.78 3.30 5.45
CA MET A 30 6.98 4.40 4.89
C MET A 30 7.86 5.41 4.14
N GLU A 31 9.02 5.74 4.66
CA GLU A 31 10.01 6.59 3.98
C GLU A 31 10.41 5.99 2.61
N SER A 32 10.75 4.71 2.60
CA SER A 32 11.12 4.01 1.36
C SER A 32 9.96 3.95 0.37
N LEU A 33 8.76 3.65 0.83
CA LEU A 33 7.57 3.63 -0.02
C LEU A 33 7.27 5.00 -0.61
N LYS A 34 7.37 6.08 0.18
CA LYS A 34 7.19 7.44 -0.32
C LYS A 34 8.21 7.78 -1.42
N LYS A 35 9.48 7.38 -1.24
CA LYS A 35 10.55 7.59 -2.22
C LYS A 35 10.27 6.89 -3.56
N TYR A 36 9.68 5.69 -3.52
CA TYR A 36 9.42 4.87 -4.70
C TYR A 36 7.99 4.96 -5.24
N GLN A 37 7.18 5.90 -4.74
CA GLN A 37 5.89 6.19 -5.32
C GLN A 37 6.08 6.71 -6.76
N ASN A 38 5.44 6.06 -7.73
CA ASN A 38 5.60 6.44 -9.13
C ASN A 38 4.90 7.79 -9.46
N PRO A 39 5.14 8.37 -10.65
CA PRO A 39 4.52 9.63 -11.04
C PRO A 39 2.99 9.63 -11.04
N GLU A 40 2.34 8.49 -11.24
CA GLU A 40 0.89 8.32 -11.18
C GLU A 40 0.36 8.30 -9.74
N GLY A 41 1.22 8.00 -8.75
CA GLY A 41 0.88 7.96 -7.33
C GLY A 41 0.78 6.56 -6.74
N LEU A 42 1.08 5.52 -7.51
CA LEU A 42 1.03 4.12 -7.09
C LEU A 42 2.43 3.50 -7.02
N TRP A 43 2.50 2.18 -6.94
CA TRP A 43 3.77 1.44 -6.91
C TRP A 43 3.76 0.33 -7.95
N ASN A 44 4.93 0.12 -8.53
CA ASN A 44 5.13 -0.91 -9.52
C ASN A 44 5.32 -2.28 -8.87
N GLN A 45 5.08 -3.36 -9.61
CA GLN A 45 5.30 -4.74 -9.16
C GLN A 45 6.74 -4.96 -8.66
N LEU A 46 7.71 -4.37 -9.33
CA LEU A 46 9.07 -4.18 -8.83
C LEU A 46 9.22 -2.71 -8.45
N ILE A 47 9.19 -2.41 -7.18
CA ILE A 47 9.07 -1.06 -6.61
C ILE A 47 10.18 -0.11 -7.12
N ASP A 48 11.40 -0.63 -7.33
CA ASP A 48 12.58 0.13 -7.76
C ASP A 48 12.75 0.19 -9.29
N LYS A 49 11.77 -0.30 -10.06
CA LYS A 49 11.80 -0.36 -11.53
C LYS A 49 10.69 0.49 -12.12
N SER A 50 11.07 1.67 -12.67
CA SER A 50 10.12 2.61 -13.27
C SER A 50 9.47 2.09 -14.55
N ASP A 51 10.08 1.12 -15.20
CA ASP A 51 9.60 0.45 -16.42
C ASP A 51 8.71 -0.77 -16.13
N CYS A 52 8.56 -1.15 -14.85
CA CYS A 52 7.67 -2.23 -14.45
C CYS A 52 6.22 -1.72 -14.35
N TRP A 53 5.27 -2.60 -14.58
CA TRP A 53 3.85 -2.27 -14.53
C TRP A 53 3.37 -1.95 -13.10
N THR A 54 2.36 -1.08 -13.00
CA THR A 54 1.76 -0.67 -11.73
C THR A 54 0.90 -1.78 -11.14
N GLU A 55 1.14 -2.14 -9.88
CA GLU A 55 0.44 -3.19 -9.15
C GLU A 55 -0.53 -2.59 -8.12
N THR A 56 -1.81 -2.93 -8.21
CA THR A 56 -2.85 -2.26 -7.43
C THR A 56 -3.04 -2.81 -6.03
N SER A 57 -2.83 -4.10 -5.80
CA SER A 57 -3.06 -4.68 -4.48
C SER A 57 -2.02 -4.23 -3.45
N GLY A 58 -0.76 -4.24 -3.81
CA GLY A 58 0.31 -3.69 -2.99
C GLY A 58 0.17 -2.18 -2.82
N SER A 59 -0.18 -1.48 -3.91
CA SER A 59 -0.45 -0.04 -3.85
C SER A 59 -1.55 0.30 -2.85
N ALA A 60 -2.65 -0.45 -2.82
CA ALA A 60 -3.72 -0.26 -1.84
C ALA A 60 -3.24 -0.55 -0.40
N MET A 61 -2.44 -1.62 -0.19
CA MET A 61 -1.85 -1.92 1.13
C MET A 61 -0.91 -0.81 1.62
N PHE A 62 -0.14 -0.20 0.73
CA PHE A 62 0.76 0.91 1.06
C PHE A 62 -0.01 2.19 1.34
N THR A 63 -1.04 2.48 0.52
CA THR A 63 -1.95 3.60 0.74
C THR A 63 -2.65 3.50 2.09
N PHE A 64 -3.17 2.32 2.44
CA PHE A 64 -3.76 2.07 3.75
C PHE A 64 -2.78 2.35 4.89
N ALA A 65 -1.54 1.87 4.77
CA ALA A 65 -0.53 2.14 5.78
C ALA A 65 -0.23 3.65 5.92
N PHE A 66 -0.20 4.40 4.83
CA PHE A 66 -0.05 5.86 4.87
C PHE A 66 -1.25 6.54 5.54
N ILE A 67 -2.48 6.15 5.19
CA ILE A 67 -3.72 6.69 5.80
C ILE A 67 -3.64 6.52 7.32
N LYS A 68 -3.43 5.29 7.79
CA LYS A 68 -3.36 5.00 9.24
C LYS A 68 -2.20 5.73 9.92
N GLY A 69 -1.08 5.89 9.24
CA GLY A 69 0.07 6.63 9.77
C GLY A 69 -0.21 8.11 9.97
N VAL A 70 -0.85 8.75 9.01
CA VAL A 70 -1.24 10.16 9.09
C VAL A 70 -2.32 10.36 10.15
N GLN A 71 -3.37 9.54 10.14
CA GLN A 71 -4.48 9.61 11.10
C GLN A 71 -4.03 9.45 12.56
N ASN A 72 -3.05 8.56 12.80
CA ASN A 72 -2.54 8.32 14.16
C ASN A 72 -1.39 9.25 14.57
N GLY A 73 -0.98 10.19 13.72
CA GLY A 73 0.15 11.09 13.97
C GLY A 73 1.51 10.39 14.02
N TRP A 74 1.64 9.21 13.41
CA TRP A 74 2.93 8.49 13.29
C TRP A 74 3.76 9.02 12.12
N LEU A 75 3.07 9.53 11.10
CA LEU A 75 3.67 10.18 9.94
C LEU A 75 3.31 11.65 9.96
N ASP A 76 4.29 12.49 9.61
CA ASP A 76 4.07 13.92 9.45
C ASP A 76 3.03 14.20 8.35
N ALA A 77 1.97 14.93 8.71
CA ALA A 77 0.84 15.14 7.81
C ALA A 77 1.21 16.01 6.60
N GLU A 78 2.04 17.02 6.77
CA GLU A 78 2.46 17.89 5.65
C GLU A 78 3.28 17.10 4.63
N ALA A 79 4.13 16.21 5.12
CA ALA A 79 5.00 15.39 4.27
C ALA A 79 4.28 14.22 3.59
N TYR A 80 3.28 13.61 4.25
CA TYR A 80 2.68 12.34 3.79
C TYR A 80 1.24 12.47 3.28
N ALA A 81 0.42 13.43 3.74
CA ALA A 81 -0.96 13.53 3.28
C ALA A 81 -1.08 13.79 1.76
N PRO A 82 -0.23 14.60 1.12
CA PRO A 82 -0.26 14.75 -0.34
C PRO A 82 0.01 13.43 -1.08
N ALA A 83 1.01 12.66 -0.65
CA ALA A 83 1.35 11.36 -1.23
C ALA A 83 0.22 10.33 -1.01
N THR A 84 -0.38 10.32 0.19
CA THR A 84 -1.52 9.48 0.55
C THR A 84 -2.74 9.78 -0.33
N ARG A 85 -3.09 11.06 -0.46
CA ARG A 85 -4.19 11.50 -1.31
C ARG A 85 -3.95 11.14 -2.77
N LYS A 86 -2.74 11.37 -3.27
CA LYS A 86 -2.36 11.03 -4.64
C LYS A 86 -2.55 9.54 -4.89
N ALA A 87 -2.09 8.69 -3.98
CA ALA A 87 -2.24 7.24 -4.09
C ALA A 87 -3.71 6.80 -4.10
N TRP A 88 -4.53 7.33 -3.20
CA TRP A 88 -5.96 7.01 -3.19
C TRP A 88 -6.66 7.42 -4.48
N MET A 89 -6.43 8.65 -4.93
CA MET A 89 -7.03 9.16 -6.17
C MET A 89 -6.58 8.37 -7.40
N ALA A 90 -5.36 7.85 -7.40
CA ALA A 90 -4.84 7.00 -8.46
C ALA A 90 -5.40 5.57 -8.44
N LEU A 91 -5.84 5.08 -7.27
CA LEU A 91 -6.51 3.77 -7.16
C LEU A 91 -7.96 3.79 -7.66
N VAL A 92 -8.66 4.90 -7.51
CA VAL A 92 -10.08 5.03 -7.86
C VAL A 92 -10.39 4.59 -9.31
N PRO A 93 -9.63 4.98 -10.34
CA PRO A 93 -9.89 4.58 -11.72
C PRO A 93 -9.74 3.08 -11.99
N TYR A 94 -9.10 2.33 -11.10
CA TYR A 94 -8.97 0.87 -11.23
C TYR A 94 -10.23 0.11 -10.78
N LEU A 95 -11.21 0.81 -10.19
CA LEU A 95 -12.51 0.22 -9.86
C LEU A 95 -13.44 0.32 -11.08
N ASN A 96 -13.86 -0.82 -11.61
CA ASN A 96 -14.77 -0.87 -12.75
C ASN A 96 -16.25 -0.74 -12.32
N GLU A 97 -17.16 -0.69 -13.30
CA GLU A 97 -18.62 -0.59 -13.08
C GLU A 97 -19.23 -1.75 -12.26
N LYS A 98 -18.54 -2.88 -12.19
CA LYS A 98 -18.92 -4.05 -11.38
C LYS A 98 -18.31 -4.03 -9.97
N ASN A 99 -17.74 -2.91 -9.57
CA ASN A 99 -17.01 -2.75 -8.30
C ASN A 99 -15.84 -3.73 -8.14
N GLN A 100 -15.13 -4.04 -9.22
CA GLN A 100 -13.99 -4.92 -9.22
C GLN A 100 -12.71 -4.14 -9.47
N VAL A 101 -11.72 -4.32 -8.62
CA VAL A 101 -10.40 -3.69 -8.76
C VAL A 101 -9.59 -4.41 -9.84
N GLY A 102 -9.13 -3.65 -10.83
CA GLY A 102 -8.28 -4.13 -11.92
C GLY A 102 -6.79 -4.13 -11.57
N ASN A 103 -6.01 -4.74 -12.44
CA ASN A 103 -4.54 -4.76 -12.40
C ASN A 103 -3.94 -5.35 -11.11
N VAL A 104 -4.61 -6.36 -10.55
CA VAL A 104 -4.19 -7.07 -9.35
C VAL A 104 -3.26 -8.21 -9.74
N CYS A 105 -2.05 -8.25 -9.21
CA CYS A 105 -1.12 -9.36 -9.43
C CYS A 105 -1.70 -10.67 -8.90
N VAL A 106 -1.69 -11.70 -9.72
CA VAL A 106 -1.99 -13.06 -9.22
C VAL A 106 -0.89 -13.53 -8.25
N GLY A 107 -1.21 -14.52 -7.41
CA GLY A 107 -0.28 -15.06 -6.42
C GLY A 107 1.13 -15.27 -6.97
N THR A 108 2.13 -14.82 -6.25
CA THR A 108 3.54 -14.76 -6.67
C THR A 108 4.41 -15.60 -5.78
N ASN A 109 5.25 -16.47 -6.40
CA ASN A 109 6.28 -17.20 -5.71
C ASN A 109 7.62 -16.44 -5.78
N LYS A 110 8.54 -16.78 -4.86
CA LYS A 110 9.91 -16.26 -4.91
C LYS A 110 10.68 -16.95 -6.05
N LYS A 111 11.16 -16.14 -7.02
CA LYS A 111 12.04 -16.59 -8.10
C LYS A 111 13.28 -15.69 -8.19
N ASN A 112 14.42 -16.26 -8.55
CA ASN A 112 15.66 -15.50 -8.79
C ASN A 112 15.73 -15.05 -10.25
N SER A 113 14.67 -14.34 -10.72
CA SER A 113 14.56 -13.81 -12.07
C SER A 113 13.70 -12.56 -12.04
N LYS A 114 14.23 -11.43 -12.47
CA LYS A 114 13.44 -10.19 -12.62
C LYS A 114 12.33 -10.36 -13.65
N GLN A 115 12.63 -11.01 -14.77
CA GLN A 115 11.67 -11.24 -15.83
C GLN A 115 10.42 -11.96 -15.35
N TYR A 116 10.54 -12.92 -14.43
CA TYR A 116 9.39 -13.57 -13.80
C TYR A 116 8.40 -12.58 -13.18
N TYR A 117 8.87 -11.49 -12.57
CA TYR A 117 8.02 -10.48 -11.94
C TYR A 117 7.43 -9.51 -12.96
N TYR A 118 8.17 -9.18 -14.04
CA TYR A 118 7.64 -8.41 -15.16
C TYR A 118 6.49 -9.13 -15.86
N ASP A 119 6.59 -10.45 -15.99
CA ASP A 119 5.64 -11.30 -16.72
C ASP A 119 4.47 -11.81 -15.84
N ARG A 120 4.37 -11.33 -14.58
CA ARG A 120 3.26 -11.77 -13.73
C ARG A 120 1.92 -11.34 -14.33
N PRO A 121 0.96 -12.30 -14.48
CA PRO A 121 -0.36 -11.96 -14.96
C PRO A 121 -1.15 -11.16 -13.91
N CYS A 122 -2.05 -10.32 -14.39
CA CYS A 122 -2.99 -9.55 -13.59
C CYS A 122 -4.40 -10.10 -13.70
N ARG A 123 -5.20 -9.89 -12.68
CA ARG A 123 -6.64 -10.21 -12.66
C ARG A 123 -7.43 -9.00 -12.21
N THR A 124 -8.67 -8.90 -12.69
CA THR A 124 -9.68 -7.97 -12.20
C THR A 124 -10.61 -8.71 -11.23
N GLY A 125 -10.91 -8.08 -10.08
CA GLY A 125 -11.79 -8.67 -9.07
C GLY A 125 -11.13 -9.71 -8.17
N ASP A 126 -9.79 -9.83 -8.19
CA ASP A 126 -9.08 -10.70 -7.26
C ASP A 126 -9.17 -10.15 -5.84
N PHE A 127 -9.43 -11.02 -4.86
CA PHE A 127 -9.58 -10.64 -3.45
C PHE A 127 -8.35 -9.98 -2.85
N HIS A 128 -7.15 -10.25 -3.37
CA HIS A 128 -5.92 -9.57 -2.96
C HIS A 128 -5.95 -8.06 -3.23
N GLY A 129 -6.70 -7.62 -4.25
CA GLY A 129 -6.92 -6.19 -4.53
C GLY A 129 -8.17 -5.65 -3.85
N GLN A 130 -9.28 -6.42 -3.86
CA GLN A 130 -10.56 -5.99 -3.29
C GLN A 130 -10.45 -5.66 -1.80
N GLY A 131 -9.82 -6.54 -1.01
CA GLY A 131 -9.65 -6.35 0.43
C GLY A 131 -8.91 -5.06 0.77
N PRO A 132 -7.67 -4.86 0.31
CA PRO A 132 -6.91 -3.64 0.59
C PRO A 132 -7.55 -2.34 0.09
N TYR A 133 -8.26 -2.39 -1.05
CA TYR A 133 -9.03 -1.26 -1.54
C TYR A 133 -10.14 -0.86 -0.55
N LEU A 134 -10.90 -1.85 -0.05
CA LEU A 134 -11.94 -1.63 0.96
C LEU A 134 -11.34 -1.14 2.29
N TRP A 135 -10.16 -1.60 2.70
CA TRP A 135 -9.49 -1.08 3.89
C TRP A 135 -9.16 0.41 3.76
N CYS A 136 -8.69 0.85 2.59
CA CYS A 136 -8.47 2.28 2.34
C CYS A 136 -9.77 3.08 2.44
N ALA A 137 -10.83 2.62 1.78
CA ALA A 137 -12.13 3.29 1.81
C ALA A 137 -12.69 3.38 3.24
N ALA A 138 -12.65 2.27 3.99
CA ALA A 138 -13.10 2.23 5.39
C ALA A 138 -12.27 3.17 6.26
N ALA A 139 -10.94 3.14 6.17
CA ALA A 139 -10.06 4.00 6.95
C ALA A 139 -10.30 5.50 6.68
N LEU A 140 -10.62 5.87 5.45
CA LEU A 140 -10.94 7.26 5.09
C LEU A 140 -12.31 7.73 5.63
N MET A 141 -13.20 6.81 6.01
CA MET A 141 -14.49 7.12 6.63
C MET A 141 -14.42 7.20 8.16
N GLU A 142 -13.33 6.72 8.78
CA GLU A 142 -13.10 6.87 10.22
C GLU A 142 -12.86 8.35 10.57
N LYS A 143 -13.54 8.83 11.63
CA LYS A 143 -13.42 10.21 12.14
C LYS A 143 -12.39 10.29 13.25
#